data_8834d29c9c87c33ecd244bb0d98ed24d
#
_entry.id   8834d29c9c87c33ecd244bb0d98ed24d
#
_cell.length_a   1.000
_cell.length_b   1.000
_cell.length_c   1.000
_cell.angle_alpha   90.00
_cell.angle_beta   90.00
_cell.angle_gamma   90.00
#
_symmetry.space_group_name_H-M   'P 1'
#
loop_
_entity.id
_entity.type
_entity.pdbx_description
1 polymer ?
#
loop_
_entity_poly.entity_id
_entity_poly.type
_entity_poly.pdbx_seq_one_letter_code
_entity_poly.pdbx_strand_id
1 'polypeptide(L)'
;TPAWRTILKLLFTLLFTIVGCLLFFYFVYPDLSLSYLLMGGGLVALQNLVVIAFYYSYRYATYMDEELPNYEDRSEQSVLNSPTFLDEEAYRSLRESVIEVSGREVLDFLEENIPLRSSNTLLFETCNLLNIKVVQNYKFDCIVNLSNLNDIVGINRFLGLVNEKLPDKGLFVCSFISQEVYQQQILERYPFAINRIVYWWSIFINRVVPKLLFFRRFYYKIRDGK
;
A
#
# COMPACT_ATOMS: atom_id res chain seq x y z
N THR A 1 21.01 7.99 -10.59
CA THR A 1 22.28 8.46 -9.97
C THR A 1 22.72 7.42 -8.95
N PRO A 2 24.01 6.99 -8.94
CA PRO A 2 24.45 5.94 -8.05
C PRO A 2 24.23 6.34 -6.57
N ALA A 3 23.68 5.41 -5.78
CA ALA A 3 23.25 5.62 -4.39
C ALA A 3 24.35 6.26 -3.50
N TRP A 4 25.62 5.94 -3.75
CA TRP A 4 26.74 6.50 -3.00
C TRP A 4 26.89 8.02 -3.13
N ARG A 5 26.57 8.63 -4.30
CA ARG A 5 26.61 10.09 -4.49
C ARG A 5 25.56 10.81 -3.64
N THR A 6 24.41 10.19 -3.47
CA THR A 6 23.34 10.74 -2.63
C THR A 6 23.70 10.62 -1.14
N ILE A 7 24.28 9.50 -0.74
CA ILE A 7 24.84 9.31 0.61
C ILE A 7 25.91 10.36 0.91
N LEU A 8 26.83 10.56 -0.03
CA LEU A 8 27.90 11.56 0.14
C LEU A 8 27.34 12.98 0.30
N LYS A 9 26.36 13.37 -0.52
CA LYS A 9 25.68 14.69 -0.39
C LYS A 9 25.04 14.86 0.98
N LEU A 10 24.38 13.82 1.49
CA LEU A 10 23.74 13.86 2.81
C LEU A 10 24.74 13.94 3.94
N LEU A 11 25.85 13.22 3.86
CA LEU A 11 26.95 13.32 4.82
C LEU A 11 27.57 14.72 4.81
N PHE A 12 27.77 15.32 3.64
CA PHE A 12 28.24 16.71 3.52
C PHE A 12 27.25 17.70 4.12
N THR A 13 25.96 17.55 3.85
CA THR A 13 24.93 18.43 4.43
C THR A 13 24.88 18.30 5.96
N LEU A 14 24.97 17.07 6.47
CA LEU A 14 25.02 16.78 7.90
C LEU A 14 26.25 17.46 8.56
N LEU A 15 27.44 17.26 7.98
CA LEU A 15 28.67 17.85 8.47
C LEU A 15 28.59 19.39 8.47
N PHE A 16 28.11 19.98 7.36
CA PHE A 16 27.97 21.42 7.23
C PHE A 16 26.98 22.00 8.26
N THR A 17 25.87 21.30 8.51
CA THR A 17 24.88 21.73 9.51
C THR A 17 25.47 21.67 10.93
N ILE A 18 26.20 20.61 11.27
CA ILE A 18 26.85 20.48 12.60
C ILE A 18 27.88 21.59 12.80
N VAL A 19 28.77 21.78 11.82
CA VAL A 19 29.82 22.81 11.89
C VAL A 19 29.18 24.20 11.96
N GLY A 20 28.16 24.48 11.15
CA GLY A 20 27.42 25.73 11.18
C GLY A 20 26.77 26.03 12.53
N CYS A 21 26.12 25.05 13.13
CA CYS A 21 25.54 25.17 14.47
C CYS A 21 26.60 25.39 15.55
N LEU A 22 27.70 24.65 15.50
CA LEU A 22 28.80 24.81 16.46
C LEU A 22 29.42 26.21 16.38
N LEU A 23 29.68 26.70 15.17
CA LEU A 23 30.20 28.07 14.95
C LEU A 23 29.18 29.12 15.41
N PHE A 24 27.92 28.99 15.08
CA PHE A 24 26.87 29.91 15.52
C PHE A 24 26.82 30.01 17.05
N PHE A 25 26.76 28.89 17.76
CA PHE A 25 26.74 28.90 19.22
C PHE A 25 28.01 29.42 19.82
N TYR A 26 29.18 29.13 19.25
CA TYR A 26 30.47 29.66 19.70
C TYR A 26 30.53 31.19 19.61
N PHE A 27 30.01 31.80 18.52
CA PHE A 27 30.01 33.23 18.35
C PHE A 27 28.93 33.96 19.14
N VAL A 28 27.74 33.36 19.29
CA VAL A 28 26.60 34.00 19.96
C VAL A 28 26.65 33.84 21.47
N TYR A 29 27.24 32.74 21.96
CA TYR A 29 27.33 32.42 23.39
C TYR A 29 28.76 32.01 23.76
N PRO A 30 29.71 32.99 23.82
CA PRO A 30 31.12 32.69 24.09
C PRO A 30 31.38 32.11 25.49
N ASP A 31 30.46 32.33 26.44
CA ASP A 31 30.56 31.82 27.82
C ASP A 31 30.05 30.38 27.96
N LEU A 32 29.52 29.76 26.88
CA LEU A 32 29.05 28.39 26.95
C LEU A 32 30.23 27.42 27.00
N SER A 33 30.21 26.51 27.98
CA SER A 33 31.24 25.47 28.03
C SER A 33 31.23 24.56 26.80
N LEU A 34 32.42 24.13 26.36
CA LEU A 34 32.60 23.24 25.21
C LEU A 34 31.74 21.98 25.30
N SER A 35 31.46 21.49 26.53
CA SER A 35 30.62 20.31 26.80
C SER A 35 29.19 20.51 26.32
N TYR A 36 28.58 21.66 26.54
CA TYR A 36 27.23 21.97 26.09
C TYR A 36 27.16 22.14 24.58
N LEU A 37 28.19 22.70 23.96
CA LEU A 37 28.31 22.80 22.50
C LEU A 37 28.38 21.41 21.84
N LEU A 38 29.20 20.52 22.38
CA LEU A 38 29.33 19.14 21.88
C LEU A 38 28.05 18.35 22.06
N MET A 39 27.37 18.50 23.21
CA MET A 39 26.09 17.85 23.48
C MET A 39 24.99 18.33 22.54
N GLY A 40 24.88 19.65 22.31
CA GLY A 40 23.96 20.25 21.35
C GLY A 40 24.23 19.79 19.91
N GLY A 41 25.48 19.81 19.47
CA GLY A 41 25.90 19.30 18.17
C GLY A 41 25.61 17.81 17.99
N GLY A 42 25.83 17.01 19.04
CA GLY A 42 25.49 15.59 19.05
C GLY A 42 23.98 15.31 18.89
N LEU A 43 23.13 16.09 19.56
CA LEU A 43 21.67 15.98 19.42
C LEU A 43 21.20 16.34 18.01
N VAL A 44 21.74 17.42 17.43
CA VAL A 44 21.44 17.82 16.05
C VAL A 44 21.90 16.74 15.05
N ALA A 45 23.08 16.17 15.26
CA ALA A 45 23.58 15.06 14.44
C ALA A 45 22.66 13.83 14.51
N LEU A 46 22.24 13.44 15.71
CA LEU A 46 21.32 12.31 15.94
C LEU A 46 19.98 12.55 15.24
N GLN A 47 19.39 13.74 15.41
CA GLN A 47 18.15 14.12 14.75
C GLN A 47 18.26 14.03 13.22
N ASN A 48 19.33 14.53 12.62
CA ASN A 48 19.57 14.44 11.17
C ASN A 48 19.75 13.00 10.71
N LEU A 49 20.46 12.14 11.47
CA LEU A 49 20.60 10.73 11.16
C LEU A 49 19.22 10.00 11.15
N VAL A 50 18.37 10.33 12.11
CA VAL A 50 16.99 9.78 12.16
C VAL A 50 16.21 10.22 10.92
N VAL A 51 16.24 11.49 10.55
CA VAL A 51 15.55 12.01 9.35
C VAL A 51 16.09 11.35 8.07
N ILE A 52 17.39 11.18 7.96
CA ILE A 52 18.04 10.52 6.83
C ILE A 52 17.61 9.04 6.75
N ALA A 53 17.66 8.32 7.86
CA ALA A 53 17.24 6.92 7.92
C ALA A 53 15.76 6.76 7.54
N PHE A 54 14.91 7.69 8.00
CA PHE A 54 13.50 7.73 7.66
C PHE A 54 13.26 7.97 6.17
N TYR A 55 13.96 8.96 5.59
CA TYR A 55 13.88 9.27 4.17
C TYR A 55 14.29 8.09 3.29
N TYR A 56 15.42 7.43 3.61
CA TYR A 56 15.87 6.28 2.84
C TYR A 56 14.96 5.07 2.99
N SER A 57 14.45 4.80 4.20
CA SER A 57 13.48 3.73 4.42
C SER A 57 12.21 3.96 3.60
N TYR A 58 11.70 5.19 3.60
CA TYR A 58 10.53 5.57 2.82
C TYR A 58 10.77 5.40 1.32
N ARG A 59 11.88 5.93 0.82
CA ARG A 59 12.23 5.86 -0.61
C ARG A 59 12.46 4.44 -1.08
N TYR A 60 13.17 3.62 -0.27
CA TYR A 60 13.40 2.22 -0.60
C TYR A 60 12.08 1.43 -0.67
N ALA A 61 11.18 1.64 0.28
CA ALA A 61 9.88 0.99 0.27
C ALA A 61 9.03 1.40 -0.94
N THR A 62 9.06 2.69 -1.32
CA THR A 62 8.36 3.20 -2.51
C THR A 62 8.95 2.60 -3.80
N TYR A 63 10.28 2.50 -3.89
CA TYR A 63 10.95 1.91 -5.05
C TYR A 63 10.61 0.43 -5.25
N MET A 64 10.52 -0.34 -4.14
CA MET A 64 10.14 -1.76 -4.20
C MET A 64 8.67 -1.98 -4.59
N ASP A 65 7.80 -0.99 -4.31
CA ASP A 65 6.40 -1.04 -4.74
C ASP A 65 6.22 -0.61 -6.23
N GLU A 66 7.23 0.06 -6.83
CA GLU A 66 7.22 0.55 -8.21
C GLU A 66 7.80 -0.44 -9.24
N GLU A 67 8.33 -1.59 -8.84
CA GLU A 67 8.71 -2.64 -9.79
C GLU A 67 7.45 -3.25 -10.44
N LEU A 68 6.95 -2.54 -11.44
CA LEU A 68 5.90 -3.04 -12.33
C LEU A 68 6.50 -4.15 -13.21
N PRO A 69 5.77 -5.24 -13.42
CA PRO A 69 6.18 -6.25 -14.38
C PRO A 69 6.31 -5.62 -15.78
N ASN A 70 7.34 -6.03 -16.52
CA ASN A 70 7.53 -5.59 -17.89
C ASN A 70 6.34 -6.10 -18.71
N TYR A 71 5.52 -5.20 -19.22
CA TYR A 71 4.40 -5.55 -20.10
C TYR A 71 4.95 -5.83 -21.50
N GLU A 72 4.97 -7.10 -21.88
CA GLU A 72 5.10 -7.45 -23.29
C GLU A 72 3.82 -7.05 -24.03
N ASP A 73 3.96 -6.66 -25.29
CA ASP A 73 2.86 -6.27 -26.15
C ASP A 73 1.87 -7.45 -26.31
N ARG A 74 0.68 -7.31 -25.76
CA ARG A 74 -0.33 -8.38 -25.66
C ARG A 74 -1.34 -8.28 -26.79
N SER A 75 -0.88 -8.14 -28.02
CA SER A 75 -1.79 -8.15 -29.16
C SER A 75 -2.52 -9.51 -29.26
N GLU A 76 -3.83 -9.48 -29.12
CA GLU A 76 -4.75 -10.61 -29.41
C GLU A 76 -4.80 -11.77 -28.39
N GLN A 77 -4.65 -11.52 -27.12
CA GLN A 77 -4.88 -12.57 -26.11
C GLN A 77 -6.37 -12.72 -25.82
N SER A 78 -6.89 -13.92 -26.07
CA SER A 78 -8.29 -14.27 -25.82
C SER A 78 -8.42 -15.20 -24.61
N VAL A 79 -9.63 -15.28 -24.06
CA VAL A 79 -9.96 -16.26 -23.02
C VAL A 79 -9.73 -17.69 -23.54
N LEU A 80 -9.03 -18.51 -22.76
CA LEU A 80 -8.67 -19.89 -23.17
C LEU A 80 -9.88 -20.82 -23.31
N ASN A 81 -10.96 -20.54 -22.58
CA ASN A 81 -12.14 -21.40 -22.53
C ASN A 81 -13.38 -20.67 -23.05
N SER A 82 -14.23 -21.38 -23.79
CA SER A 82 -15.56 -20.88 -24.10
C SER A 82 -16.38 -20.73 -22.83
N PRO A 83 -17.15 -19.64 -22.65
CA PRO A 83 -17.96 -19.45 -21.46
C PRO A 83 -19.05 -20.51 -21.37
N THR A 84 -19.12 -21.16 -20.22
CA THR A 84 -20.25 -22.00 -19.81
C THR A 84 -20.96 -21.31 -18.65
N PHE A 85 -22.23 -21.64 -18.43
CA PHE A 85 -22.95 -21.07 -17.31
C PHE A 85 -22.93 -22.02 -16.13
N LEU A 86 -22.79 -21.45 -14.93
CA LEU A 86 -22.96 -22.20 -13.68
C LEU A 86 -24.38 -22.76 -13.61
N ASP A 87 -24.52 -23.99 -13.06
CA ASP A 87 -25.81 -24.53 -12.74
C ASP A 87 -26.51 -23.72 -11.63
N GLU A 88 -27.79 -23.95 -11.43
CA GLU A 88 -28.59 -23.15 -10.50
C GLU A 88 -28.14 -23.31 -9.05
N GLU A 89 -27.65 -24.47 -8.66
CA GLU A 89 -27.19 -24.74 -7.30
C GLU A 89 -25.84 -24.07 -7.02
N ALA A 90 -24.88 -24.20 -7.94
CA ALA A 90 -23.59 -23.52 -7.84
C ALA A 90 -23.75 -21.98 -7.86
N TYR A 91 -24.65 -21.46 -8.70
CA TYR A 91 -24.93 -20.03 -8.75
C TYR A 91 -25.57 -19.51 -7.45
N ARG A 92 -26.50 -20.28 -6.86
CA ARG A 92 -27.11 -19.95 -5.55
C ARG A 92 -26.06 -19.89 -4.45
N SER A 93 -25.20 -20.90 -4.36
CA SER A 93 -24.10 -20.94 -3.39
C SER A 93 -23.15 -19.76 -3.54
N LEU A 94 -22.82 -19.37 -4.78
CA LEU A 94 -21.98 -18.21 -5.05
C LEU A 94 -22.66 -16.92 -4.58
N ARG A 95 -23.95 -16.73 -4.84
CA ARG A 95 -24.73 -15.57 -4.35
C ARG A 95 -24.74 -15.46 -2.83
N GLU A 96 -24.98 -16.60 -2.15
CA GLU A 96 -24.95 -16.66 -0.68
C GLU A 96 -23.59 -16.26 -0.13
N SER A 97 -22.49 -16.75 -0.73
CA SER A 97 -21.13 -16.39 -0.35
C SER A 97 -20.86 -14.89 -0.54
N VAL A 98 -21.31 -14.29 -1.64
CA VAL A 98 -21.13 -12.84 -1.86
C VAL A 98 -21.90 -12.02 -0.85
N ILE A 99 -23.14 -12.43 -0.52
CA ILE A 99 -23.97 -11.75 0.48
C ILE A 99 -23.32 -11.83 1.87
N GLU A 100 -22.78 -12.98 2.23
CA GLU A 100 -22.13 -13.20 3.53
C GLU A 100 -20.88 -12.32 3.70
N VAL A 101 -20.04 -12.21 2.65
CA VAL A 101 -18.78 -11.50 2.69
C VAL A 101 -18.96 -9.99 2.50
N SER A 102 -19.78 -9.56 1.56
CA SER A 102 -19.82 -8.17 1.09
C SER A 102 -21.20 -7.51 1.16
N GLY A 103 -22.23 -8.27 1.46
CA GLY A 103 -23.60 -7.77 1.56
C GLY A 103 -24.37 -7.78 0.23
N ARG A 104 -25.69 -7.57 0.34
CA ARG A 104 -26.62 -7.66 -0.79
C ARG A 104 -26.41 -6.57 -1.85
N GLU A 105 -26.07 -5.36 -1.43
CA GLU A 105 -25.84 -4.23 -2.35
C GLU A 105 -24.68 -4.50 -3.32
N VAL A 106 -23.64 -5.18 -2.83
CA VAL A 106 -22.49 -5.58 -3.67
C VAL A 106 -22.92 -6.69 -4.64
N LEU A 107 -23.73 -7.65 -4.22
CA LEU A 107 -24.25 -8.67 -5.12
C LEU A 107 -25.09 -8.05 -6.23
N ASP A 108 -26.04 -7.16 -5.90
CA ASP A 108 -26.90 -6.50 -6.87
C ASP A 108 -26.06 -5.71 -7.90
N PHE A 109 -25.03 -5.00 -7.44
CA PHE A 109 -24.07 -4.30 -8.30
C PHE A 109 -23.31 -5.28 -9.24
N LEU A 110 -22.86 -6.42 -8.72
CA LEU A 110 -22.14 -7.41 -9.52
C LEU A 110 -23.04 -8.04 -10.57
N GLU A 111 -24.27 -8.41 -10.21
CA GLU A 111 -25.26 -9.01 -11.13
C GLU A 111 -25.64 -8.06 -12.26
N GLU A 112 -25.68 -6.75 -11.98
CA GLU A 112 -26.02 -5.72 -12.98
C GLU A 112 -24.88 -5.44 -13.97
N ASN A 113 -23.63 -5.51 -13.50
CA ASN A 113 -22.47 -5.00 -14.25
C ASN A 113 -21.57 -6.08 -14.85
N ILE A 114 -21.64 -7.33 -14.38
CA ILE A 114 -20.76 -8.41 -14.83
C ILE A 114 -21.53 -9.72 -15.06
N PRO A 115 -21.04 -10.61 -15.93
CA PRO A 115 -21.63 -11.93 -16.16
C PRO A 115 -21.28 -12.88 -15.00
N LEU A 116 -21.82 -12.63 -13.79
CA LEU A 116 -21.50 -13.36 -12.57
C LEU A 116 -21.78 -14.89 -12.69
N ARG A 117 -22.73 -15.28 -13.53
CA ARG A 117 -23.08 -16.69 -13.80
C ARG A 117 -22.14 -17.38 -14.78
N SER A 118 -21.24 -16.65 -15.44
CA SER A 118 -20.28 -17.22 -16.39
C SER A 118 -19.15 -17.96 -15.68
N SER A 119 -18.78 -19.14 -16.19
CA SER A 119 -17.59 -19.88 -15.72
C SER A 119 -16.28 -19.14 -15.97
N ASN A 120 -16.29 -18.11 -16.85
CA ASN A 120 -15.14 -17.24 -17.13
C ASN A 120 -15.05 -16.07 -16.13
N THR A 121 -15.93 -15.99 -15.13
CA THR A 121 -15.83 -15.04 -14.03
C THR A 121 -15.21 -15.74 -12.82
N LEU A 122 -14.03 -15.25 -12.39
CA LEU A 122 -13.38 -15.70 -11.17
C LEU A 122 -13.71 -14.75 -10.03
N LEU A 123 -14.33 -15.28 -8.98
CA LEU A 123 -14.61 -14.54 -7.76
C LEU A 123 -13.75 -15.09 -6.63
N PHE A 124 -13.09 -14.21 -5.91
CA PHE A 124 -12.32 -14.59 -4.71
C PHE A 124 -12.32 -13.47 -3.67
N GLU A 125 -11.99 -13.82 -2.46
CA GLU A 125 -11.73 -12.92 -1.36
C GLU A 125 -10.27 -13.14 -0.92
N THR A 126 -9.36 -12.25 -1.33
CA THR A 126 -7.96 -12.42 -0.96
C THR A 126 -7.18 -11.11 -0.94
N CYS A 127 -6.33 -10.97 0.08
CA CYS A 127 -5.28 -9.97 0.15
C CYS A 127 -3.90 -10.57 -0.19
N ASN A 128 -3.84 -11.88 -0.50
CA ASN A 128 -2.59 -12.59 -0.70
C ASN A 128 -2.25 -12.72 -2.20
N LEU A 129 -1.06 -12.25 -2.56
CA LEU A 129 -0.51 -12.35 -3.92
C LEU A 129 -0.38 -13.80 -4.44
N LEU A 130 -0.20 -14.78 -3.54
CA LEU A 130 -0.05 -16.18 -3.94
C LEU A 130 -1.31 -16.72 -4.59
N ASN A 131 -2.49 -16.32 -4.12
CA ASN A 131 -3.77 -16.78 -4.68
C ASN A 131 -3.95 -16.33 -6.13
N ILE A 132 -3.46 -15.12 -6.48
CA ILE A 132 -3.48 -14.62 -7.86
C ILE A 132 -2.44 -15.34 -8.72
N LYS A 133 -1.25 -15.62 -8.18
CA LYS A 133 -0.18 -16.27 -8.94
C LYS A 133 -0.53 -17.65 -9.46
N VAL A 134 -1.32 -18.42 -8.70
CA VAL A 134 -1.75 -19.76 -9.11
C VAL A 134 -2.86 -19.74 -10.17
N VAL A 135 -3.51 -18.61 -10.40
CA VAL A 135 -4.50 -18.44 -11.47
C VAL A 135 -3.80 -18.58 -12.82
N GLN A 136 -4.38 -19.38 -13.70
CA GLN A 136 -3.89 -19.57 -15.06
C GLN A 136 -4.09 -18.29 -15.88
N ASN A 137 -3.08 -17.90 -16.68
CA ASN A 137 -3.17 -16.73 -17.54
C ASN A 137 -4.29 -16.90 -18.57
N TYR A 138 -5.07 -15.84 -18.78
CA TYR A 138 -6.13 -15.77 -19.79
C TYR A 138 -7.23 -16.84 -19.66
N LYS A 139 -7.38 -17.42 -18.48
CA LYS A 139 -8.46 -18.39 -18.21
C LYS A 139 -9.80 -17.70 -17.99
N PHE A 140 -9.78 -16.51 -17.42
CA PHE A 140 -10.96 -15.75 -17.02
C PHE A 140 -10.97 -14.40 -17.72
N ASP A 141 -12.12 -13.96 -18.18
CA ASP A 141 -12.34 -12.63 -18.78
C ASP A 141 -12.77 -11.60 -17.72
N CYS A 142 -13.24 -12.07 -16.58
CA CYS A 142 -13.58 -11.24 -15.43
C CYS A 142 -12.98 -11.79 -14.14
N ILE A 143 -12.30 -10.94 -13.38
CA ILE A 143 -11.78 -11.25 -12.04
C ILE A 143 -12.40 -10.28 -11.03
N VAL A 144 -13.04 -10.82 -10.00
CA VAL A 144 -13.68 -10.06 -8.92
C VAL A 144 -12.95 -10.36 -7.62
N ASN A 145 -12.48 -9.33 -6.93
CA ASN A 145 -11.92 -9.47 -5.59
C ASN A 145 -12.81 -8.75 -4.57
N LEU A 146 -13.43 -9.52 -3.67
CA LEU A 146 -14.30 -8.99 -2.62
C LEU A 146 -13.52 -8.34 -1.47
N SER A 147 -12.22 -8.66 -1.32
CA SER A 147 -11.38 -8.01 -0.31
C SER A 147 -11.06 -6.57 -0.69
N ASN A 148 -10.96 -5.71 0.34
CA ASN A 148 -10.58 -4.32 0.12
C ASN A 148 -9.15 -4.19 -0.41
N LEU A 149 -8.95 -3.42 -1.48
CA LEU A 149 -7.63 -3.07 -2.00
C LEU A 149 -6.74 -2.38 -0.98
N ASN A 150 -7.33 -1.64 -0.04
CA ASN A 150 -6.60 -0.96 1.03
C ASN A 150 -5.84 -1.93 1.97
N ASP A 151 -6.24 -3.20 1.98
CA ASP A 151 -5.66 -4.23 2.85
C ASP A 151 -4.56 -5.03 2.14
N ILE A 152 -4.37 -4.81 0.84
CA ILE A 152 -3.38 -5.54 0.05
C ILE A 152 -1.99 -4.93 0.22
N VAL A 153 -1.04 -5.80 0.58
CA VAL A 153 0.38 -5.46 0.66
C VAL A 153 0.98 -5.40 -0.74
N GLY A 154 1.52 -4.24 -1.15
CA GLY A 154 2.12 -4.08 -2.48
C GLY A 154 1.07 -4.07 -3.59
N ILE A 155 0.12 -3.13 -3.50
CA ILE A 155 -1.01 -2.98 -4.42
C ILE A 155 -0.58 -2.94 -5.90
N ASN A 156 0.52 -2.27 -6.23
CA ASN A 156 1.02 -2.19 -7.61
C ASN A 156 1.41 -3.57 -8.14
N ARG A 157 2.05 -4.39 -7.30
CA ARG A 157 2.41 -5.76 -7.66
C ARG A 157 1.17 -6.65 -7.78
N PHE A 158 0.18 -6.45 -6.91
CA PHE A 158 -1.09 -7.16 -7.00
C PHE A 158 -1.82 -6.83 -8.32
N LEU A 159 -1.99 -5.55 -8.62
CA LEU A 159 -2.63 -5.11 -9.87
C LEU A 159 -1.85 -5.56 -11.11
N GLY A 160 -0.51 -5.55 -11.04
CA GLY A 160 0.34 -6.08 -12.10
C GLY A 160 0.10 -7.57 -12.36
N LEU A 161 -0.01 -8.37 -11.29
CA LEU A 161 -0.34 -9.80 -11.40
C LEU A 161 -1.75 -10.03 -11.94
N VAL A 162 -2.75 -9.26 -11.46
CA VAL A 162 -4.12 -9.36 -11.99
C VAL A 162 -4.14 -9.06 -13.49
N ASN A 163 -3.46 -7.99 -13.89
CA ASN A 163 -3.37 -7.62 -15.30
C ASN A 163 -2.63 -8.68 -16.16
N GLU A 164 -1.65 -9.39 -15.60
CA GLU A 164 -0.98 -10.53 -16.25
C GLU A 164 -1.93 -11.72 -16.46
N LYS A 165 -2.94 -11.88 -15.60
CA LYS A 165 -3.90 -13.00 -15.67
C LYS A 165 -5.08 -12.73 -16.60
N LEU A 166 -5.43 -11.47 -16.79
CA LEU A 166 -6.55 -11.06 -17.64
C LEU A 166 -6.15 -11.01 -19.11
N PRO A 167 -7.04 -11.43 -20.02
CA PRO A 167 -6.88 -11.22 -21.44
C PRO A 167 -7.01 -9.74 -21.80
N ASP A 168 -6.79 -9.41 -23.07
CA ASP A 168 -7.06 -8.08 -23.58
C ASP A 168 -8.55 -7.73 -23.42
N LYS A 169 -8.85 -6.53 -22.91
CA LYS A 169 -10.20 -6.09 -22.50
C LYS A 169 -10.84 -6.89 -21.36
N GLY A 170 -10.08 -7.72 -20.64
CA GLY A 170 -10.56 -8.37 -19.44
C GLY A 170 -10.92 -7.37 -18.35
N LEU A 171 -11.90 -7.72 -17.50
CA LEU A 171 -12.45 -6.85 -16.47
C LEU A 171 -11.93 -7.23 -15.09
N PHE A 172 -11.46 -6.25 -14.33
CA PHE A 172 -11.15 -6.42 -12.91
C PHE A 172 -12.10 -5.57 -12.06
N VAL A 173 -12.80 -6.23 -11.14
CA VAL A 173 -13.72 -5.59 -10.18
C VAL A 173 -13.18 -5.77 -8.76
N CYS A 174 -13.14 -4.69 -8.00
CA CYS A 174 -12.65 -4.72 -6.61
C CYS A 174 -13.31 -3.62 -5.78
N SER A 175 -13.27 -3.78 -4.46
CA SER A 175 -13.72 -2.77 -3.50
C SER A 175 -12.53 -1.99 -2.93
N PHE A 176 -12.74 -0.73 -2.60
CA PHE A 176 -11.79 0.08 -1.86
C PHE A 176 -12.51 1.14 -1.02
N ILE A 177 -11.89 1.53 0.08
CA ILE A 177 -12.39 2.62 0.93
C ILE A 177 -11.66 3.89 0.52
N SER A 178 -12.40 4.89 -0.01
CA SER A 178 -11.82 6.19 -0.37
C SER A 178 -11.33 6.94 0.88
N GLN A 179 -10.42 7.89 0.69
CA GLN A 179 -9.89 8.68 1.79
C GLN A 179 -10.98 9.52 2.46
N GLU A 180 -11.94 10.01 1.67
CA GLU A 180 -13.06 10.81 2.16
C GLU A 180 -13.97 9.98 3.08
N VAL A 181 -14.35 8.79 2.65
CA VAL A 181 -15.17 7.85 3.44
C VAL A 181 -14.44 7.46 4.72
N TYR A 182 -13.14 7.16 4.63
CA TYR A 182 -12.32 6.83 5.79
C TYR A 182 -12.23 7.99 6.80
N GLN A 183 -12.05 9.21 6.29
CA GLN A 183 -12.04 10.42 7.12
C GLN A 183 -13.38 10.63 7.81
N GLN A 184 -14.46 10.49 7.08
CA GLN A 184 -15.82 10.62 7.62
C GLN A 184 -16.08 9.61 8.74
N GLN A 185 -15.74 8.34 8.54
CA GLN A 185 -15.88 7.30 9.56
C GLN A 185 -15.10 7.63 10.84
N ILE A 186 -13.90 8.20 10.74
CA ILE A 186 -13.12 8.62 11.92
C ILE A 186 -13.78 9.84 12.59
N LEU A 187 -14.22 10.85 11.82
CA LEU A 187 -14.82 12.06 12.36
C LEU A 187 -16.14 11.77 13.09
N GLU A 188 -16.92 10.81 12.62
CA GLU A 188 -18.17 10.38 13.24
C GLU A 188 -17.93 9.49 14.47
N ARG A 189 -16.88 8.68 14.46
CA ARG A 189 -16.59 7.72 15.53
C ARG A 189 -15.99 8.35 16.79
N TYR A 190 -15.23 9.46 16.64
CA TYR A 190 -14.49 10.08 17.73
C TYR A 190 -14.99 11.50 18.03
N PRO A 191 -14.98 11.95 19.33
CA PRO A 191 -15.33 13.31 19.70
C PRO A 191 -14.48 14.36 18.96
N PHE A 192 -15.07 15.52 18.71
CA PHE A 192 -14.45 16.62 17.94
C PHE A 192 -13.04 17.02 18.42
N ALA A 193 -12.79 16.96 19.73
CA ALA A 193 -11.50 17.37 20.29
C ALA A 193 -10.33 16.45 19.89
N ILE A 194 -10.59 15.15 19.65
CA ILE A 194 -9.55 14.14 19.37
C ILE A 194 -9.63 13.54 17.97
N ASN A 195 -10.73 13.71 17.25
CA ASN A 195 -10.94 13.09 15.95
C ASN A 195 -9.86 13.47 14.92
N ARG A 196 -9.40 14.75 14.92
CA ARG A 196 -8.32 15.21 14.05
C ARG A 196 -6.97 14.54 14.40
N ILE A 197 -6.67 14.39 15.68
CA ILE A 197 -5.43 13.73 16.13
C ILE A 197 -5.49 12.25 15.73
N VAL A 198 -6.62 11.58 15.98
CA VAL A 198 -6.81 10.17 15.61
C VAL A 198 -6.71 9.99 14.09
N TYR A 199 -7.28 10.89 13.30
CA TYR A 199 -7.19 10.86 11.84
C TYR A 199 -5.74 10.98 11.35
N TRP A 200 -4.99 11.98 11.80
CA TRP A 200 -3.59 12.15 11.44
C TRP A 200 -2.72 10.99 11.91
N TRP A 201 -2.96 10.47 13.12
CA TRP A 201 -2.27 9.30 13.65
C TRP A 201 -2.56 8.05 12.83
N SER A 202 -3.80 7.86 12.43
CA SER A 202 -4.21 6.75 11.58
C SER A 202 -3.58 6.83 10.19
N ILE A 203 -3.53 8.01 9.56
CA ILE A 203 -2.79 8.21 8.31
C ILE A 203 -1.31 7.88 8.49
N PHE A 204 -0.69 8.35 9.57
CA PHE A 204 0.71 8.07 9.85
C PHE A 204 0.95 6.57 9.98
N ILE A 205 0.15 5.86 10.79
CA ILE A 205 0.29 4.41 10.97
C ILE A 205 0.06 3.66 9.65
N ASN A 206 -0.97 4.00 8.89
CA ASN A 206 -1.35 3.24 7.69
C ASN A 206 -0.54 3.59 6.44
N ARG A 207 0.00 4.80 6.34
CA ARG A 207 0.77 5.23 5.15
C ARG A 207 2.27 5.32 5.36
N VAL A 208 2.72 5.64 6.57
CA VAL A 208 4.15 5.88 6.84
C VAL A 208 4.79 4.65 7.46
N VAL A 209 4.19 4.08 8.51
CA VAL A 209 4.75 2.93 9.24
C VAL A 209 5.05 1.72 8.34
N PRO A 210 4.17 1.31 7.38
CA PRO A 210 4.47 0.20 6.48
C PRO A 210 5.66 0.43 5.56
N LYS A 211 6.01 1.70 5.33
CA LYS A 211 7.15 2.09 4.49
C LYS A 211 8.46 2.16 5.26
N LEU A 212 8.43 2.04 6.58
CA LEU A 212 9.63 2.00 7.41
C LEU A 212 10.14 0.56 7.51
N LEU A 213 11.39 0.33 7.10
CA LEU A 213 12.02 -1.01 7.03
C LEU A 213 11.91 -1.79 8.34
N PHE A 214 12.16 -1.12 9.49
CA PHE A 214 12.13 -1.75 10.81
C PHE A 214 10.72 -2.10 11.27
N PHE A 215 9.72 -1.28 10.94
CA PHE A 215 8.34 -1.44 11.40
C PHE A 215 7.46 -2.22 10.42
N ARG A 216 7.89 -2.36 9.17
CA ARG A 216 7.13 -3.05 8.11
C ARG A 216 6.73 -4.47 8.49
N ARG A 217 7.69 -5.28 8.97
CA ARG A 217 7.42 -6.68 9.37
C ARG A 217 6.45 -6.76 10.56
N PHE A 218 6.59 -5.85 11.51
CA PHE A 218 5.75 -5.80 12.70
C PHE A 218 4.33 -5.34 12.37
N TYR A 219 4.20 -4.31 11.55
CA TYR A 219 2.92 -3.78 11.08
C TYR A 219 2.08 -4.86 10.38
N TYR A 220 2.65 -5.56 9.41
CA TYR A 220 1.92 -6.60 8.68
C TYR A 220 1.63 -7.82 9.55
N LYS A 221 2.53 -8.21 10.46
CA LYS A 221 2.28 -9.31 11.41
C LYS A 221 1.07 -9.04 12.32
N ILE A 222 0.86 -7.79 12.72
CA ILE A 222 -0.30 -7.41 13.55
C ILE A 222 -1.57 -7.39 12.69
N ARG A 223 -1.47 -6.95 11.44
CA ARG A 223 -2.63 -6.81 10.54
C ARG A 223 -3.09 -8.15 9.97
N ASP A 224 -2.18 -9.01 9.57
CA ASP A 224 -2.48 -10.35 9.03
C ASP A 224 -2.93 -11.33 10.13
N GLY A 225 -2.79 -10.98 11.37
CA GLY A 225 -3.21 -11.79 12.53
C GLY A 225 -4.63 -11.49 13.05
N LYS A 226 -5.45 -10.79 12.26
CA LYS A 226 -6.86 -10.53 12.59
C LYS A 226 -7.78 -11.46 11.81
#